data_86c00765229066d6fa05abbb0871cf89
#
_entry.id   86c00765229066d6fa05abbb0871cf89
#
_cell.length_a   1.000
_cell.length_b   1.000
_cell.length_c   1.000
_cell.angle_alpha   90.00
_cell.angle_beta   90.00
_cell.angle_gamma   90.00
#
_symmetry.space_group_name_H-M   'P 1'
#
loop_
_entity.id
_entity.type
_entity.pdbx_description
1 polymer ?
#
loop_
_entity_poly.entity_id
_entity_poly.type
_entity_poly.pdbx_seq_one_letter_code
_entity_poly.pdbx_strand_id
1 'polypeptide(L)'
;MKRIHKSVVFFACLLLGFTSCQQEKKLPRIGIAGISIECSTFSPATSDEAAFRVKEREDLLDSYPFFAQDSVLRTKAEWFPARVSSATPGGIVTREAYESITKKTLDMLKENLPYDGLYLDIHGAMSVQGLEDPEGDFLQRVRDVVGYETIISTSMDLHGNVSHRLAKN
;
A
#
# COMPACT_ATOMS: atom_id res chain seq x y z
N MET A 1 43.53 -52.08 29.62
CA MET A 1 43.14 -51.42 28.40
C MET A 1 41.63 -51.35 28.27
N LYS A 2 40.90 -50.49 29.00
CA LYS A 2 39.42 -50.30 28.86
C LYS A 2 38.95 -48.94 29.43
N ARG A 3 39.57 -47.83 29.06
CA ARG A 3 39.10 -46.50 29.55
C ARG A 3 39.07 -45.35 28.51
N ILE A 4 39.33 -45.62 27.24
CA ILE A 4 39.45 -44.57 26.21
C ILE A 4 38.14 -44.37 25.42
N HIS A 5 37.15 -45.28 25.46
CA HIS A 5 35.97 -45.23 24.60
C HIS A 5 34.81 -44.37 25.12
N LYS A 6 34.81 -43.92 26.38
CA LYS A 6 33.69 -43.15 26.94
C LYS A 6 33.82 -41.63 26.72
N SER A 7 35.04 -41.10 26.58
CA SER A 7 35.28 -39.67 26.41
C SER A 7 35.07 -39.16 24.97
N VAL A 8 35.23 -40.04 23.99
CA VAL A 8 35.08 -39.63 22.56
C VAL A 8 33.62 -39.50 22.18
N VAL A 9 32.71 -40.29 22.77
CA VAL A 9 31.26 -40.21 22.47
C VAL A 9 30.63 -38.96 23.09
N PHE A 10 31.14 -38.45 24.21
CA PHE A 10 30.62 -37.25 24.86
C PHE A 10 31.02 -35.96 24.12
N PHE A 11 32.15 -35.95 23.41
CA PHE A 11 32.61 -34.79 22.64
C PHE A 11 31.91 -34.68 21.28
N ALA A 12 31.48 -35.79 20.68
CA ALA A 12 30.76 -35.80 19.42
C ALA A 12 29.31 -35.27 19.55
N CYS A 13 28.66 -35.44 20.70
CA CYS A 13 27.31 -34.93 20.96
C CYS A 13 27.29 -33.40 21.24
N LEU A 14 28.42 -32.79 21.62
CA LEU A 14 28.47 -31.34 21.90
C LEU A 14 28.64 -30.49 20.65
N LEU A 15 29.03 -31.07 19.52
CA LEU A 15 29.23 -30.36 18.23
C LEU A 15 27.96 -30.29 17.35
N LEU A 16 26.90 -30.99 17.72
CA LEU A 16 25.64 -31.00 16.97
C LEU A 16 24.61 -29.98 17.47
N GLY A 17 24.94 -29.16 18.46
CA GLY A 17 24.01 -28.24 19.14
C GLY A 17 23.94 -26.80 18.60
N PHE A 18 24.74 -26.43 17.62
CA PHE A 18 24.78 -25.06 17.11
C PHE A 18 24.44 -24.92 15.61
N THR A 19 23.44 -25.63 15.16
CA THR A 19 22.72 -25.14 14.00
C THR A 19 21.83 -23.99 14.48
N SER A 20 22.41 -22.80 14.60
CA SER A 20 21.65 -21.56 14.70
C SER A 20 20.74 -21.52 13.47
N CYS A 21 19.46 -21.80 13.67
CA CYS A 21 18.44 -21.52 12.68
C CYS A 21 18.39 -20.00 12.59
N GLN A 22 19.24 -19.40 11.74
CA GLN A 22 19.05 -18.03 11.29
C GLN A 22 17.74 -18.05 10.52
N GLN A 23 16.67 -17.70 11.21
CA GLN A 23 15.39 -17.44 10.59
C GLN A 23 15.65 -16.25 9.66
N GLU A 24 15.72 -16.49 8.35
CA GLU A 24 15.77 -15.41 7.37
C GLU A 24 14.61 -14.45 7.69
N LYS A 25 14.96 -13.22 8.02
CA LYS A 25 13.96 -12.21 8.35
C LYS A 25 13.18 -11.91 7.07
N LYS A 26 11.99 -12.49 6.97
CA LYS A 26 11.10 -12.25 5.84
C LYS A 26 10.87 -10.74 5.68
N LEU A 27 11.05 -10.23 4.47
CA LEU A 27 10.75 -8.82 4.18
C LEU A 27 9.25 -8.56 4.32
N PRO A 28 8.86 -7.38 4.82
CA PRO A 28 7.45 -7.01 4.87
C PRO A 28 6.87 -6.86 3.46
N ARG A 29 5.63 -7.25 3.30
CA ARG A 29 4.86 -7.16 2.05
C ARG A 29 4.09 -5.85 2.04
N ILE A 30 4.48 -4.92 1.19
CA ILE A 30 3.93 -3.56 1.14
C ILE A 30 3.20 -3.32 -0.17
N GLY A 31 1.91 -3.06 -0.08
CA GLY A 31 1.09 -2.62 -1.21
C GLY A 31 1.18 -1.11 -1.45
N ILE A 32 0.89 -0.68 -2.68
CA ILE A 32 0.74 0.73 -3.05
C ILE A 32 -0.52 0.87 -3.90
N ALA A 33 -1.43 1.77 -3.51
CA ALA A 33 -2.64 2.07 -4.27
C ALA A 33 -3.10 3.51 -4.01
N GLY A 34 -4.01 4.05 -4.83
CA GLY A 34 -4.54 5.36 -4.54
C GLY A 34 -5.48 5.95 -5.60
N ILE A 35 -6.16 7.02 -5.18
CA ILE A 35 -6.91 7.93 -6.04
C ILE A 35 -6.57 9.34 -5.56
N SER A 36 -5.97 10.16 -6.43
CA SER A 36 -5.44 11.46 -6.04
C SER A 36 -5.92 12.56 -6.98
N ILE A 37 -6.69 13.49 -6.45
CA ILE A 37 -7.14 14.70 -7.14
C ILE A 37 -7.50 15.78 -6.11
N GLU A 38 -7.15 17.03 -6.42
CA GLU A 38 -7.68 18.21 -5.73
C GLU A 38 -8.89 18.75 -6.50
N CYS A 39 -10.03 18.83 -5.81
CA CYS A 39 -11.28 19.29 -6.44
C CYS A 39 -11.63 20.71 -6.00
N SER A 40 -12.05 21.52 -6.97
CA SER A 40 -12.71 22.80 -6.72
C SER A 40 -14.23 22.64 -6.83
N THR A 41 -14.95 22.82 -5.73
CA THR A 41 -16.41 22.81 -5.72
C THR A 41 -17.05 24.05 -6.34
N PHE A 42 -16.24 25.08 -6.63
CA PHE A 42 -16.66 26.30 -7.34
C PHE A 42 -16.56 26.16 -8.86
N SER A 43 -15.89 25.11 -9.35
CA SER A 43 -15.81 24.86 -10.79
C SER A 43 -17.13 24.30 -11.32
N PRO A 44 -17.66 24.81 -12.44
CA PRO A 44 -18.82 24.20 -13.10
C PRO A 44 -18.46 22.91 -13.86
N ALA A 45 -17.16 22.64 -14.06
CA ALA A 45 -16.70 21.42 -14.72
C ALA A 45 -16.75 20.23 -13.76
N THR A 46 -16.83 19.04 -14.33
CA THR A 46 -16.69 17.77 -13.60
C THR A 46 -15.47 17.01 -14.13
N SER A 47 -14.92 16.15 -13.29
CA SER A 47 -13.83 15.24 -13.64
C SER A 47 -14.39 13.83 -13.82
N ASP A 48 -14.38 13.33 -15.04
CA ASP A 48 -14.71 11.94 -15.37
C ASP A 48 -13.48 11.04 -15.32
N GLU A 49 -13.62 9.76 -15.65
CA GLU A 49 -12.50 8.80 -15.62
C GLU A 49 -11.36 9.19 -16.59
N ALA A 50 -11.67 9.86 -17.71
CA ALA A 50 -10.67 10.26 -18.68
C ALA A 50 -9.75 11.40 -18.18
N ALA A 51 -10.16 12.12 -17.13
CA ALA A 51 -9.33 13.13 -16.48
C ALA A 51 -8.14 12.50 -15.71
N PHE A 52 -8.21 11.21 -15.36
CA PHE A 52 -7.21 10.52 -14.54
C PHE A 52 -6.13 9.87 -15.40
N ARG A 53 -4.88 10.13 -15.04
CA ARG A 53 -3.72 9.36 -15.48
C ARG A 53 -3.53 8.17 -14.55
N VAL A 54 -3.31 7.02 -15.14
CA VAL A 54 -3.21 5.76 -14.39
C VAL A 54 -1.77 5.26 -14.46
N LYS A 55 -1.27 4.82 -13.31
CA LYS A 55 -0.03 4.07 -13.19
C LYS A 55 -0.29 2.78 -12.42
N GLU A 56 0.29 1.70 -12.88
CA GLU A 56 0.07 0.37 -12.33
C GLU A 56 1.41 -0.39 -12.24
N ARG A 57 1.50 -1.32 -11.29
CA ARG A 57 2.61 -2.26 -11.17
C ARG A 57 3.99 -1.55 -11.16
N GLU A 58 4.95 -2.02 -11.91
CA GLU A 58 6.32 -1.48 -11.92
C GLU A 58 6.37 -0.02 -12.40
N ASP A 59 5.54 0.36 -13.38
CA ASP A 59 5.46 1.77 -13.83
C ASP A 59 5.01 2.71 -12.69
N LEU A 60 4.17 2.21 -11.79
CA LEU A 60 3.78 2.96 -10.59
C LEU A 60 4.98 3.11 -9.64
N LEU A 61 5.69 2.03 -9.36
CA LEU A 61 6.83 2.05 -8.45
C LEU A 61 7.92 3.00 -8.97
N ASP A 62 8.25 2.89 -10.25
CA ASP A 62 9.27 3.71 -10.92
C ASP A 62 8.89 5.19 -10.99
N SER A 63 7.62 5.50 -10.84
CA SER A 63 7.15 6.89 -10.89
C SER A 63 7.46 7.71 -9.64
N TYR A 64 7.82 7.06 -8.54
CA TYR A 64 8.18 7.73 -7.30
C TYR A 64 9.69 7.98 -7.23
N PRO A 65 10.15 9.23 -7.10
CA PRO A 65 11.58 9.54 -7.03
C PRO A 65 12.33 8.81 -5.91
N PHE A 66 11.64 8.51 -4.79
CA PHE A 66 12.24 7.80 -3.66
C PHE A 66 12.38 6.29 -3.90
N PHE A 67 11.85 5.76 -5.00
CA PHE A 67 12.05 4.40 -5.50
C PHE A 67 12.99 4.33 -6.71
N ALA A 68 13.87 5.32 -6.91
CA ALA A 68 14.91 5.21 -7.93
C ALA A 68 15.64 3.85 -7.84
N GLN A 69 16.14 3.34 -8.98
CA GLN A 69 16.66 1.97 -9.07
C GLN A 69 17.78 1.64 -8.08
N ASP A 70 18.56 2.64 -7.67
CA ASP A 70 19.61 2.54 -6.67
C ASP A 70 19.13 2.82 -5.24
N SER A 71 17.83 3.04 -5.05
CA SER A 71 17.26 3.33 -3.75
C SER A 71 17.34 2.14 -2.80
N VAL A 72 17.91 2.37 -1.62
CA VAL A 72 17.92 1.40 -0.52
C VAL A 72 16.50 0.97 -0.13
N LEU A 73 15.51 1.84 -0.32
CA LEU A 73 14.12 1.55 0.02
C LEU A 73 13.57 0.34 -0.76
N ARG A 74 13.98 0.16 -2.03
CA ARG A 74 13.58 -1.00 -2.85
C ARG A 74 13.94 -2.34 -2.20
N THR A 75 15.01 -2.38 -1.41
CA THR A 75 15.49 -3.60 -0.77
C THR A 75 14.91 -3.86 0.62
N LYS A 76 14.08 -2.95 1.14
CA LYS A 76 13.56 -3.02 2.52
C LYS A 76 12.22 -3.74 2.64
N ALA A 77 11.57 -4.00 1.53
CA ALA A 77 10.28 -4.68 1.49
C ALA A 77 10.11 -5.45 0.17
N GLU A 78 9.16 -6.37 0.16
CA GLU A 78 8.55 -6.88 -1.06
C GLU A 78 7.43 -5.91 -1.46
N TRP A 79 7.62 -5.20 -2.57
CA TRP A 79 6.71 -4.15 -3.03
C TRP A 79 5.68 -4.71 -3.99
N PHE A 80 4.41 -4.42 -3.74
CA PHE A 80 3.25 -4.83 -4.53
C PHE A 80 2.47 -3.60 -4.99
N PRO A 81 3.01 -2.79 -5.92
CA PRO A 81 2.28 -1.66 -6.45
C PRO A 81 1.08 -2.15 -7.25
N ALA A 82 -0.11 -1.75 -6.87
CA ALA A 82 -1.35 -2.08 -7.56
C ALA A 82 -1.68 -1.00 -8.60
N ARG A 83 -2.36 0.07 -8.17
CA ARG A 83 -2.85 1.12 -9.07
C ARG A 83 -2.97 2.45 -8.34
N VAL A 84 -2.48 3.51 -8.96
CA VAL A 84 -2.78 4.90 -8.59
C VAL A 84 -3.39 5.61 -9.80
N SER A 85 -4.55 6.22 -9.58
CA SER A 85 -5.23 7.08 -10.54
C SER A 85 -5.13 8.52 -10.06
N SER A 86 -4.39 9.37 -10.78
CA SER A 86 -4.16 10.76 -10.40
C SER A 86 -4.63 11.72 -11.47
N ALA A 87 -5.24 12.83 -11.07
CA ALA A 87 -5.63 13.91 -11.97
C ALA A 87 -5.05 15.26 -11.50
N THR A 88 -4.89 16.18 -12.44
CA THR A 88 -4.59 17.57 -12.10
C THR A 88 -5.79 18.20 -11.39
N PRO A 89 -5.58 19.26 -10.58
CA PRO A 89 -6.69 19.98 -9.94
C PRO A 89 -7.82 20.28 -10.91
N GLY A 90 -9.06 19.95 -10.52
CA GLY A 90 -10.21 20.02 -11.41
C GLY A 90 -11.54 20.22 -10.69
N GLY A 91 -12.64 19.95 -11.40
CA GLY A 91 -13.98 19.97 -10.83
C GLY A 91 -14.29 18.69 -10.03
N ILE A 92 -15.50 18.63 -9.47
CA ILE A 92 -15.99 17.50 -8.71
C ILE A 92 -15.96 16.23 -9.57
N VAL A 93 -15.46 15.13 -9.01
CA VAL A 93 -15.40 13.83 -9.68
C VAL A 93 -16.83 13.28 -9.86
N THR A 94 -17.13 12.76 -11.05
CA THR A 94 -18.42 12.09 -11.27
C THR A 94 -18.52 10.83 -10.43
N ARG A 95 -19.73 10.47 -10.00
CA ARG A 95 -19.96 9.26 -9.21
C ARG A 95 -19.51 8.01 -9.95
N GLU A 96 -19.78 7.94 -11.24
CA GLU A 96 -19.43 6.84 -12.14
C GLU A 96 -17.91 6.65 -12.21
N ALA A 97 -17.16 7.75 -12.38
CA ALA A 97 -15.70 7.70 -12.42
C ALA A 97 -15.13 7.18 -11.09
N TYR A 98 -15.60 7.71 -9.96
CA TYR A 98 -15.17 7.28 -8.65
C TYR A 98 -15.41 5.77 -8.42
N GLU A 99 -16.62 5.28 -8.72
CA GLU A 99 -16.95 3.87 -8.53
C GLU A 99 -16.12 2.95 -9.46
N SER A 100 -15.93 3.36 -10.72
CA SER A 100 -15.12 2.61 -11.68
C SER A 100 -13.66 2.52 -11.24
N ILE A 101 -13.05 3.66 -10.89
CA ILE A 101 -11.65 3.74 -10.44
C ILE A 101 -11.46 2.96 -9.14
N THR A 102 -12.35 3.16 -8.17
CA THR A 102 -12.31 2.44 -6.89
C THR A 102 -12.37 0.94 -7.11
N LYS A 103 -13.33 0.46 -7.91
CA LYS A 103 -13.46 -0.97 -8.21
C LYS A 103 -12.17 -1.55 -8.79
N LYS A 104 -11.61 -0.90 -9.82
CA LYS A 104 -10.37 -1.35 -10.48
C LYS A 104 -9.20 -1.42 -9.50
N THR A 105 -9.07 -0.40 -8.64
CA THR A 105 -8.02 -0.34 -7.62
C THR A 105 -8.16 -1.47 -6.59
N LEU A 106 -9.38 -1.70 -6.08
CA LEU A 106 -9.64 -2.77 -5.12
C LEU A 106 -9.44 -4.16 -5.72
N ASP A 107 -9.81 -4.37 -6.99
CA ASP A 107 -9.61 -5.66 -7.66
C ASP A 107 -8.12 -5.98 -7.80
N MET A 108 -7.27 -4.99 -8.12
CA MET A 108 -5.82 -5.19 -8.16
C MET A 108 -5.21 -5.43 -6.78
N LEU A 109 -5.72 -4.77 -5.72
CA LEU A 109 -5.25 -5.03 -4.35
C LEU A 109 -5.51 -6.49 -3.92
N LYS A 110 -6.62 -7.09 -4.35
CA LYS A 110 -6.94 -8.49 -4.02
C LYS A 110 -5.95 -9.50 -4.59
N GLU A 111 -5.24 -9.17 -5.68
CA GLU A 111 -4.32 -10.09 -6.36
C GLU A 111 -3.13 -10.52 -5.49
N ASN A 112 -2.72 -9.69 -4.53
CA ASN A 112 -1.47 -9.88 -3.79
C ASN A 112 -1.64 -9.95 -2.27
N LEU A 113 -2.84 -10.21 -1.78
CA LEU A 113 -3.10 -10.40 -0.34
C LEU A 113 -2.30 -11.60 0.23
N PRO A 114 -1.96 -11.59 1.51
CA PRO A 114 -2.11 -10.48 2.47
C PRO A 114 -0.96 -9.47 2.38
N TYR A 115 -1.19 -8.26 2.88
CA TYR A 115 -0.17 -7.22 3.07
C TYR A 115 0.16 -7.03 4.54
N ASP A 116 1.43 -6.76 4.85
CA ASP A 116 1.85 -6.28 6.17
C ASP A 116 1.59 -4.77 6.30
N GLY A 117 1.71 -4.04 5.19
CA GLY A 117 1.41 -2.62 5.11
C GLY A 117 0.90 -2.20 3.73
N LEU A 118 0.24 -1.05 3.70
CA LEU A 118 -0.25 -0.42 2.47
C LEU A 118 0.04 1.08 2.51
N TYR A 119 0.71 1.59 1.49
CA TYR A 119 0.79 3.02 1.23
C TYR A 119 -0.36 3.43 0.32
N LEU A 120 -1.20 4.33 0.82
CA LEU A 120 -2.36 4.84 0.10
C LEU A 120 -2.08 6.28 -0.37
N ASP A 121 -1.88 6.43 -1.67
CA ASP A 121 -1.58 7.71 -2.32
C ASP A 121 -2.89 8.44 -2.62
N ILE A 122 -3.23 9.40 -1.77
CA ILE A 122 -4.43 10.25 -1.90
C ILE A 122 -4.04 11.72 -1.78
N HIS A 123 -4.91 12.63 -2.23
CA HIS A 123 -4.68 14.06 -2.09
C HIS A 123 -5.23 14.64 -0.77
N GLY A 124 -6.36 14.16 -0.32
CA GLY A 124 -7.07 14.68 0.86
C GLY A 124 -8.08 15.78 0.54
N ALA A 125 -8.24 16.15 -0.72
CA ALA A 125 -9.16 17.21 -1.15
C ALA A 125 -10.07 16.78 -2.33
N MET A 126 -10.35 15.47 -2.43
CA MET A 126 -11.26 14.93 -3.43
C MET A 126 -12.71 15.24 -3.05
N SER A 127 -13.50 15.65 -4.04
CA SER A 127 -14.95 15.77 -3.94
C SER A 127 -15.60 14.89 -5.01
N VAL A 128 -16.65 14.16 -4.66
CA VAL A 128 -17.38 13.26 -5.54
C VAL A 128 -18.85 13.60 -5.52
N GLN A 129 -19.50 13.59 -6.67
CA GLN A 129 -20.95 13.84 -6.78
C GLN A 129 -21.74 12.88 -5.87
N GLY A 130 -22.55 13.46 -4.96
CA GLY A 130 -23.41 12.71 -4.06
C GLY A 130 -22.66 11.87 -3.00
N LEU A 131 -21.43 12.21 -2.68
CA LEU A 131 -20.65 11.55 -1.63
C LEU A 131 -19.96 12.61 -0.75
N GLU A 132 -20.24 12.60 0.55
CA GLU A 132 -19.74 13.62 1.47
C GLU A 132 -18.27 13.45 1.86
N ASP A 133 -17.80 12.22 1.97
CA ASP A 133 -16.45 11.88 2.43
C ASP A 133 -15.83 10.81 1.52
N PRO A 134 -15.40 11.17 0.31
CA PRO A 134 -14.93 10.21 -0.67
C PRO A 134 -13.62 9.51 -0.28
N GLU A 135 -12.69 10.21 0.37
CA GLU A 135 -11.44 9.57 0.82
C GLU A 135 -11.68 8.64 2.01
N GLY A 136 -12.55 9.02 2.95
CA GLY A 136 -12.96 8.12 4.02
C GLY A 136 -13.75 6.92 3.51
N ASP A 137 -14.57 7.08 2.48
CA ASP A 137 -15.27 5.97 1.80
C ASP A 137 -14.29 5.04 1.11
N PHE A 138 -13.35 5.59 0.34
CA PHE A 138 -12.32 4.82 -0.34
C PHE A 138 -11.46 4.03 0.64
N LEU A 139 -10.98 4.69 1.70
CA LEU A 139 -10.17 4.02 2.72
C LEU A 139 -10.94 2.90 3.43
N GLN A 140 -12.22 3.10 3.74
CA GLN A 140 -13.07 2.05 4.32
C GLN A 140 -13.15 0.83 3.39
N ARG A 141 -13.39 1.04 2.09
CA ARG A 141 -13.45 -0.05 1.11
C ARG A 141 -12.10 -0.76 0.93
N VAL A 142 -10.99 -0.01 1.01
CA VAL A 142 -9.65 -0.59 1.04
C VAL A 142 -9.48 -1.45 2.29
N ARG A 143 -9.86 -0.95 3.47
CA ARG A 143 -9.82 -1.67 4.74
C ARG A 143 -10.60 -2.99 4.69
N ASP A 144 -11.78 -2.97 4.08
CA ASP A 144 -12.62 -4.16 3.92
C ASP A 144 -11.95 -5.23 3.04
N VAL A 145 -11.04 -4.83 2.15
CA VAL A 145 -10.26 -5.75 1.29
C VAL A 145 -9.00 -6.25 1.99
N VAL A 146 -8.21 -5.35 2.57
CA VAL A 146 -6.89 -5.72 3.10
C VAL A 146 -6.92 -6.25 4.54
N GLY A 147 -8.03 -6.04 5.24
CA GLY A 147 -8.19 -6.46 6.64
C GLY A 147 -7.62 -5.46 7.65
N TYR A 148 -7.94 -5.65 8.93
CA TYR A 148 -7.58 -4.72 10.00
C TYR A 148 -6.14 -4.91 10.53
N GLU A 149 -5.49 -6.02 10.22
CA GLU A 149 -4.10 -6.29 10.61
C GLU A 149 -3.09 -5.54 9.72
N THR A 150 -3.49 -5.14 8.50
CA THR A 150 -2.64 -4.38 7.59
C THR A 150 -2.47 -2.95 8.09
N ILE A 151 -1.24 -2.50 8.25
CA ILE A 151 -0.97 -1.09 8.58
C ILE A 151 -1.21 -0.26 7.32
N ILE A 152 -2.16 0.68 7.35
CA ILE A 152 -2.38 1.62 6.26
C ILE A 152 -1.74 2.96 6.64
N SER A 153 -0.89 3.48 5.75
CA SER A 153 -0.36 4.83 5.84
C SER A 153 -0.72 5.63 4.61
N THR A 154 -0.95 6.92 4.79
CA THR A 154 -1.25 7.83 3.70
C THR A 154 -0.47 9.13 3.86
N SER A 155 -0.18 9.79 2.75
CA SER A 155 0.26 11.18 2.73
C SER A 155 -0.78 12.01 2.00
N MET A 156 -1.00 13.22 2.47
CA MET A 156 -1.96 14.16 1.90
C MET A 156 -1.32 15.52 1.77
N ASP A 157 -1.86 16.33 0.87
CA ASP A 157 -1.54 17.75 0.78
C ASP A 157 -1.99 18.49 2.05
N LEU A 158 -1.35 19.63 2.35
CA LEU A 158 -1.73 20.49 3.50
C LEU A 158 -3.15 21.07 3.38
N HIS A 159 -3.72 21.09 2.18
CA HIS A 159 -5.12 21.44 1.93
C HIS A 159 -6.09 20.27 2.17
N GLY A 160 -5.56 19.09 2.50
CA GLY A 160 -6.36 17.90 2.75
C GLY A 160 -7.25 18.03 3.97
N ASN A 161 -8.40 17.41 3.92
CA ASN A 161 -9.34 17.34 5.03
C ASN A 161 -9.36 15.94 5.62
N VAL A 162 -9.00 15.83 6.90
CA VAL A 162 -8.98 14.54 7.61
C VAL A 162 -10.30 14.34 8.33
N SER A 163 -11.15 13.50 7.77
CA SER A 163 -12.40 13.11 8.41
C SER A 163 -12.18 12.09 9.54
N HIS A 164 -13.15 11.98 10.45
CA HIS A 164 -13.15 10.92 11.46
C HIS A 164 -13.16 9.53 10.83
N ARG A 165 -13.85 9.35 9.70
CA ARG A 165 -13.91 8.10 8.96
C ARG A 165 -12.56 7.74 8.38
N LEU A 166 -11.86 8.72 7.79
CA LEU A 166 -10.50 8.52 7.29
C LEU A 166 -9.55 8.11 8.40
N ALA A 167 -9.54 8.86 9.52
CA ALA A 167 -8.60 8.62 10.62
C ALA A 167 -8.84 7.32 11.40
N LYS A 168 -10.05 6.77 11.35
CA LYS A 168 -10.44 5.56 12.09
C LYS A 168 -10.05 4.27 11.35
N ASN A 169 -9.90 4.32 10.05
CA ASN A 169 -9.60 3.18 9.20
C ASN A 169 -8.12 3.07 8.85
#